data_c62fb13f43334c431f7aa0618ada7205
#
_entry.id   c62fb13f43334c431f7aa0618ada7205
#
_cell.length_a   1.000
_cell.length_b   1.000
_cell.length_c   1.000
_cell.angle_alpha   90.00
_cell.angle_beta   90.00
_cell.angle_gamma   90.00
#
_symmetry.space_group_name_H-M   'P 1'
#
loop_
_entity.id
_entity.type
_entity.pdbx_description
1 polymer ?
#
loop_
_entity_poly.entity_id
_entity_poly.type
_entity_poly.pdbx_seq_one_letter_code
_entity_poly.pdbx_strand_id
1 'polypeptide(L)'
;KFYQDRLVMIAPVNDYFLEMKDTGSFSLEEVLQEQPVILREQGSGTGKSASAFLEKIGISEDKLHIAARINDQEAIKNLVAGGLGVSIVSEKAVHDYIDAKRLLQFELPGHIAGREFYIIYHKEYILKDYVCEFIRYLEHCYKQ
;
A
#
# COMPACT_ATOMS: atom_id res chain seq x y z
N LYS A 1 -13.85 -7.19 -12.49
CA LYS A 1 -12.48 -6.78 -12.15
C LYS A 1 -11.89 -6.02 -13.33
N PHE A 2 -11.27 -4.87 -13.09
CA PHE A 2 -10.55 -4.13 -14.13
C PHE A 2 -9.09 -3.82 -13.76
N TYR A 3 -8.76 -3.82 -12.45
CA TYR A 3 -7.43 -3.49 -11.99
C TYR A 3 -7.06 -4.30 -10.74
N GLN A 4 -5.79 -4.60 -10.61
CA GLN A 4 -5.20 -5.23 -9.43
C GLN A 4 -4.10 -4.32 -8.87
N ASP A 5 -4.14 -4.08 -7.57
CA ASP A 5 -3.15 -3.32 -6.82
C ASP A 5 -2.56 -4.22 -5.74
N ARG A 6 -1.38 -3.90 -5.29
CA ARG A 6 -0.74 -4.59 -4.19
C ARG A 6 -0.29 -3.62 -3.09
N LEU A 7 -0.21 -4.13 -1.90
CA LEU A 7 0.38 -3.42 -0.78
C LEU A 7 1.88 -3.68 -0.75
N VAL A 8 2.61 -2.65 -0.34
CA VAL A 8 4.06 -2.68 -0.10
C VAL A 8 4.36 -2.01 1.22
N MET A 9 5.49 -2.36 1.84
CA MET A 9 6.03 -1.57 2.93
C MET A 9 6.94 -0.48 2.36
N ILE A 10 6.79 0.74 2.86
CA ILE A 10 7.69 1.85 2.56
C ILE A 10 8.50 2.23 3.80
N ALA A 11 9.74 2.60 3.57
CA ALA A 11 10.70 2.98 4.58
C ALA A 11 11.53 4.20 4.14
N PRO A 12 12.11 4.96 5.08
CA PRO A 12 13.01 6.06 4.74
C PRO A 12 14.29 5.57 4.07
N VAL A 13 14.92 6.46 3.32
CA VAL A 13 16.24 6.22 2.73
C VAL A 13 17.29 6.56 3.79
N ASN A 14 17.76 5.54 4.52
CA ASN A 14 18.84 5.63 5.49
C ASN A 14 19.70 4.36 5.46
N ASP A 15 20.85 4.38 6.14
CA ASP A 15 21.83 3.29 6.09
C ASP A 15 21.23 1.94 6.53
N TYR A 16 20.37 1.94 7.56
CA TYR A 16 19.71 0.73 8.06
C TYR A 16 18.85 0.04 6.98
N PHE A 17 17.97 0.78 6.33
CA PHE A 17 17.10 0.21 5.31
C PHE A 17 17.79 -0.03 3.97
N LEU A 18 18.83 0.75 3.63
CA LEU A 18 19.66 0.51 2.46
C LEU A 18 20.43 -0.80 2.60
N GLU A 19 21.07 -1.03 3.75
CA GLU A 19 21.77 -2.29 4.03
C GLU A 19 20.83 -3.48 3.98
N MET A 20 19.65 -3.35 4.57
CA MET A 20 18.61 -4.40 4.55
C MET A 20 18.18 -4.75 3.11
N LYS A 21 18.08 -3.74 2.25
CA LYS A 21 17.73 -3.93 0.84
C LYS A 21 18.87 -4.58 0.05
N ASP A 22 20.10 -4.15 0.28
CA ASP A 22 21.29 -4.65 -0.42
C ASP A 22 21.64 -6.09 -0.04
N THR A 23 21.45 -6.45 1.22
CA THR A 23 21.73 -7.81 1.73
C THR A 23 20.55 -8.78 1.54
N GLY A 24 19.36 -8.28 1.22
CA GLY A 24 18.13 -9.08 1.15
C GLY A 24 17.68 -9.62 2.52
N SER A 25 18.14 -9.03 3.62
CA SER A 25 17.83 -9.45 4.99
C SER A 25 16.49 -8.92 5.52
N PHE A 26 15.59 -8.46 4.65
CA PHE A 26 14.32 -7.91 5.04
C PHE A 26 13.42 -8.93 5.76
N SER A 27 13.05 -8.60 6.99
CA SER A 27 12.03 -9.30 7.77
C SER A 27 10.95 -8.30 8.17
N LEU A 28 9.75 -8.48 7.62
CA LEU A 28 8.62 -7.59 7.91
C LEU A 28 8.28 -7.57 9.40
N GLU A 29 8.28 -8.75 10.04
CA GLU A 29 7.94 -8.89 11.45
C GLU A 29 8.92 -8.12 12.34
N GLU A 30 10.23 -8.28 12.12
CA GLU A 30 11.27 -7.56 12.86
C GLU A 30 11.14 -6.05 12.69
N VAL A 31 11.00 -5.58 11.44
CA VAL A 31 10.86 -4.14 11.16
C VAL A 31 9.62 -3.57 11.85
N LEU A 32 8.49 -4.25 11.78
CA LEU A 32 7.24 -3.75 12.40
C LEU A 32 7.29 -3.79 13.94
N GLN A 33 8.11 -4.63 14.54
CA GLN A 33 8.32 -4.66 16.00
C GLN A 33 9.27 -3.56 16.46
N GLU A 34 10.29 -3.23 15.67
CA GLU A 34 11.34 -2.29 16.04
C GLU A 34 11.06 -0.84 15.65
N GLN A 35 10.33 -0.63 14.54
CA GLN A 35 10.10 0.69 13.98
C GLN A 35 8.73 1.26 14.33
N PRO A 36 8.61 2.59 14.48
CA PRO A 36 7.32 3.23 14.53
C PRO A 36 6.54 2.99 13.23
N VAL A 37 5.25 2.68 13.33
CA VAL A 37 4.40 2.37 12.18
C VAL A 37 3.39 3.49 11.99
N ILE A 38 3.31 4.01 10.77
CA ILE A 38 2.33 5.02 10.36
C ILE A 38 1.32 4.30 9.48
N LEU A 39 0.06 4.29 9.86
CA LEU A 39 -1.01 3.61 9.13
C LEU A 39 -2.02 4.60 8.56
N ARG A 40 -2.74 4.15 7.55
CA ARG A 40 -3.96 4.83 7.12
C ARG A 40 -5.04 4.72 8.20
N GLU A 41 -5.94 5.69 8.23
CA GLU A 41 -7.13 5.61 9.09
C GLU A 41 -7.94 4.32 8.81
N GLN A 42 -8.61 3.80 9.82
CA GLN A 42 -9.36 2.54 9.74
C GLN A 42 -10.53 2.59 8.74
N GLY A 43 -11.07 3.77 8.46
CA GLY A 43 -12.14 3.98 7.48
C GLY A 43 -11.71 3.83 6.02
N SER A 44 -10.41 3.95 5.70
CA SER A 44 -9.89 3.89 4.34
C SER A 44 -9.80 2.45 3.81
N GLY A 45 -9.98 2.28 2.50
CA GLY A 45 -9.78 0.98 1.85
C GLY A 45 -8.35 0.44 2.03
N THR A 46 -7.33 1.31 1.96
CA THR A 46 -5.93 0.92 2.18
C THR A 46 -5.69 0.52 3.64
N GLY A 47 -6.25 1.25 4.60
CA GLY A 47 -6.17 0.90 6.03
C GLY A 47 -6.77 -0.47 6.32
N LYS A 48 -7.99 -0.73 5.81
CA LYS A 48 -8.64 -2.04 5.95
C LYS A 48 -7.83 -3.18 5.31
N SER A 49 -7.25 -2.94 4.13
CA SER A 49 -6.42 -3.93 3.45
C SER A 49 -5.12 -4.21 4.22
N ALA A 50 -4.47 -3.19 4.78
CA ALA A 50 -3.28 -3.34 5.61
C ALA A 50 -3.57 -4.11 6.90
N SER A 51 -4.66 -3.77 7.61
CA SER A 51 -5.09 -4.50 8.82
C SER A 51 -5.40 -5.96 8.52
N ALA A 52 -6.16 -6.24 7.46
CA ALA A 52 -6.48 -7.60 7.04
C ALA A 52 -5.23 -8.40 6.62
N PHE A 53 -4.26 -7.75 6.01
CA PHE A 53 -2.97 -8.36 5.67
C PHE A 53 -2.19 -8.74 6.94
N LEU A 54 -2.05 -7.82 7.89
CA LEU A 54 -1.36 -8.06 9.17
C LEU A 54 -2.00 -9.21 9.95
N GLU A 55 -3.33 -9.23 10.02
CA GLU A 55 -4.09 -10.32 10.66
C GLU A 55 -3.81 -11.67 10.01
N LYS A 56 -3.78 -11.74 8.67
CA LYS A 56 -3.50 -12.98 7.92
C LYS A 56 -2.10 -13.54 8.18
N ILE A 57 -1.11 -12.70 8.42
CA ILE A 57 0.25 -13.13 8.74
C ILE A 57 0.49 -13.27 10.26
N GLY A 58 -0.57 -13.15 11.07
CA GLY A 58 -0.53 -13.35 12.51
C GLY A 58 0.06 -12.20 13.32
N ILE A 59 0.17 -11.01 12.72
CA ILE A 59 0.65 -9.80 13.40
C ILE A 59 -0.57 -9.00 13.89
N SER A 60 -0.74 -8.90 15.20
CA SER A 60 -1.76 -8.04 15.81
C SER A 60 -1.28 -6.58 15.86
N GLU A 61 -2.13 -5.65 15.44
CA GLU A 61 -1.84 -4.22 15.53
C GLU A 61 -1.56 -3.75 16.95
N ASP A 62 -2.13 -4.40 17.98
CA ASP A 62 -1.90 -4.07 19.38
C ASP A 62 -0.43 -4.27 19.84
N LYS A 63 0.33 -5.07 19.08
CA LYS A 63 1.75 -5.32 19.32
C LYS A 63 2.66 -4.36 18.58
N LEU A 64 2.10 -3.52 17.72
CA LEU A 64 2.86 -2.56 16.93
C LEU A 64 2.96 -1.22 17.64
N HIS A 65 4.10 -0.55 17.48
CA HIS A 65 4.24 0.85 17.88
C HIS A 65 3.60 1.75 16.82
N ILE A 66 2.27 1.88 16.83
CA ILE A 66 1.55 2.76 15.92
C ILE A 66 1.76 4.21 16.34
N ALA A 67 2.62 4.91 15.62
CA ALA A 67 2.94 6.31 15.89
C ALA A 67 1.82 7.27 15.47
N ALA A 68 1.12 6.95 14.37
CA ALA A 68 0.02 7.76 13.86
C ALA A 68 -0.91 6.97 12.94
N ARG A 69 -2.18 7.44 12.85
CA ARG A 69 -3.15 7.07 11.82
C ARG A 69 -3.56 8.33 11.07
N ILE A 70 -3.38 8.31 9.75
CA ILE A 70 -3.49 9.50 8.92
C ILE A 70 -4.41 9.22 7.72
N ASN A 71 -5.29 10.16 7.42
CA ASN A 71 -6.23 10.06 6.31
C ASN A 71 -5.65 10.55 4.96
N ASP A 72 -4.53 11.24 4.99
CA ASP A 72 -3.84 11.75 3.80
C ASP A 72 -2.62 10.90 3.45
N GLN A 73 -2.61 10.37 2.22
CA GLN A 73 -1.54 9.51 1.73
C GLN A 73 -0.25 10.27 1.43
N GLU A 74 -0.34 11.52 0.98
CA GLU A 74 0.82 12.38 0.78
C GLU A 74 1.51 12.70 2.11
N ALA A 75 0.72 12.96 3.16
CA ALA A 75 1.27 13.14 4.50
C ALA A 75 2.02 11.91 4.99
N ILE A 76 1.49 10.69 4.77
CA ILE A 76 2.18 9.44 5.11
C ILE A 76 3.52 9.33 4.38
N LYS A 77 3.55 9.55 3.05
CA LYS A 77 4.79 9.52 2.27
C LYS A 77 5.84 10.49 2.81
N ASN A 78 5.43 11.71 3.12
CA ASN A 78 6.33 12.74 3.66
C ASN A 78 6.85 12.37 5.06
N LEU A 79 6.02 11.84 5.94
CA LEU A 79 6.43 11.42 7.29
C LEU A 79 7.43 10.27 7.23
N VAL A 80 7.18 9.27 6.38
CA VAL A 80 8.11 8.15 6.19
C VAL A 80 9.42 8.64 5.56
N ALA A 81 9.36 9.48 4.53
CA ALA A 81 10.56 10.06 3.91
C ALA A 81 11.37 10.93 4.90
N GLY A 82 10.69 11.55 5.87
CA GLY A 82 11.30 12.29 6.98
C GLY A 82 11.87 11.41 8.10
N GLY A 83 11.79 10.09 7.99
CA GLY A 83 12.37 9.16 8.97
C GLY A 83 11.53 8.92 10.22
N LEU A 84 10.23 9.26 10.21
CA LEU A 84 9.33 9.12 11.37
C LEU A 84 8.79 7.68 11.56
N GLY A 85 9.12 6.78 10.67
CA GLY A 85 8.72 5.38 10.75
C GLY A 85 8.54 4.72 9.39
N VAL A 86 7.85 3.60 9.38
CA VAL A 86 7.50 2.82 8.19
C VAL A 86 5.99 2.81 7.97
N SER A 87 5.54 2.43 6.78
CA SER A 87 4.11 2.31 6.50
C SER A 87 3.81 1.18 5.53
N ILE A 88 2.58 0.65 5.57
CA ILE A 88 2.05 -0.30 4.59
C ILE A 88 1.00 0.43 3.75
N VAL A 89 1.26 0.56 2.46
CA VAL A 89 0.48 1.38 1.54
C VAL A 89 0.36 0.72 0.16
N SER A 90 -0.48 1.30 -0.70
CA SER A 90 -0.58 0.91 -2.10
C SER A 90 0.73 1.20 -2.84
N GLU A 91 1.23 0.23 -3.59
CA GLU A 91 2.41 0.40 -4.44
C GLU A 91 2.22 1.55 -5.45
N LYS A 92 1.05 1.63 -6.08
CA LYS A 92 0.76 2.70 -7.04
C LYS A 92 0.83 4.10 -6.45
N ALA A 93 0.47 4.23 -5.20
CA ALA A 93 0.43 5.53 -4.54
C ALA A 93 1.80 6.07 -4.15
N VAL A 94 2.84 5.24 -4.17
CA VAL A 94 4.20 5.63 -3.73
C VAL A 94 5.21 5.63 -4.87
N HIS A 95 4.80 5.27 -6.06
CA HIS A 95 5.66 5.13 -7.24
C HIS A 95 6.49 6.39 -7.52
N ASP A 96 5.89 7.57 -7.41
CA ASP A 96 6.54 8.87 -7.58
C ASP A 96 7.70 9.11 -6.60
N TYR A 97 7.52 8.70 -5.33
CA TYR A 97 8.57 8.83 -4.29
C TYR A 97 9.66 7.78 -4.44
N ILE A 98 9.32 6.59 -4.92
CA ILE A 98 10.29 5.53 -5.20
C ILE A 98 11.17 5.92 -6.38
N ASP A 99 10.58 6.39 -7.48
CA ASP A 99 11.30 6.86 -8.66
C ASP A 99 12.20 8.06 -8.34
N ALA A 100 11.74 8.96 -7.48
CA ALA A 100 12.51 10.10 -6.99
C ALA A 100 13.56 9.70 -5.92
N LYS A 101 13.69 8.42 -5.56
CA LYS A 101 14.60 7.90 -4.52
C LYS A 101 14.40 8.56 -3.14
N ARG A 102 13.19 8.96 -2.83
CA ARG A 102 12.81 9.57 -1.55
C ARG A 102 12.33 8.54 -0.53
N LEU A 103 11.93 7.36 -0.99
CA LEU A 103 11.49 6.23 -0.19
C LEU A 103 12.12 4.94 -0.72
N LEU A 104 12.26 3.96 0.17
CA LEU A 104 12.55 2.58 -0.17
C LEU A 104 11.25 1.76 -0.11
N GLN A 105 11.10 0.84 -1.04
CA GLN A 105 10.00 -0.11 -1.11
C GLN A 105 10.48 -1.51 -0.79
N PHE A 106 9.72 -2.22 0.04
CA PHE A 106 9.92 -3.63 0.35
C PHE A 106 8.66 -4.42 0.03
N GLU A 107 8.84 -5.55 -0.65
CA GLU A 107 7.75 -6.46 -0.98
C GLU A 107 7.22 -7.13 0.27
N LEU A 108 5.91 -7.21 0.38
CA LEU A 108 5.26 -7.94 1.46
C LEU A 108 5.20 -9.44 1.14
N PRO A 109 5.32 -10.31 2.17
CA PRO A 109 5.34 -11.75 1.95
C PRO A 109 4.02 -12.27 1.38
N GLY A 110 4.14 -13.10 0.34
CA GLY A 110 3.05 -13.85 -0.27
C GLY A 110 2.11 -13.05 -1.17
N HIS A 111 1.23 -13.77 -1.88
CA HIS A 111 0.18 -13.22 -2.75
C HIS A 111 -0.98 -12.56 -1.98
N ILE A 112 -0.86 -12.46 -0.66
CA ILE A 112 -1.92 -12.04 0.27
C ILE A 112 -2.13 -10.53 0.26
N ALA A 113 -1.10 -9.78 -0.14
CA ALA A 113 -1.12 -8.31 -0.14
C ALA A 113 -1.82 -7.68 -1.37
N GLY A 114 -2.33 -8.50 -2.29
CA GLY A 114 -3.06 -8.04 -3.47
C GLY A 114 -4.50 -7.67 -3.16
N ARG A 115 -5.00 -6.64 -3.82
CA ARG A 115 -6.40 -6.24 -3.82
C ARG A 115 -6.89 -5.99 -5.23
N GLU A 116 -8.17 -6.25 -5.45
CA GLU A 116 -8.80 -6.11 -6.76
C GLU A 116 -9.77 -4.94 -6.77
N PHE A 117 -9.79 -4.22 -7.86
CA PHE A 117 -10.75 -3.16 -8.14
C PHE A 117 -11.76 -3.61 -9.19
N TYR A 118 -13.01 -3.27 -8.96
CA TYR A 118 -14.13 -3.67 -9.79
C TYR A 118 -14.88 -2.44 -10.27
N ILE A 119 -15.31 -2.48 -11.51
CA ILE A 119 -16.33 -1.57 -12.02
C ILE A 119 -17.68 -2.18 -11.68
N ILE A 120 -18.50 -1.46 -10.92
CA ILE A 120 -19.81 -1.92 -10.44
C ILE A 120 -20.87 -0.98 -11.03
N TYR A 121 -21.93 -1.57 -11.57
CA TYR A 121 -23.12 -0.85 -12.02
C TYR A 121 -24.37 -1.70 -11.76
N HIS A 122 -25.52 -1.03 -11.66
CA HIS A 122 -26.79 -1.72 -11.43
C HIS A 122 -27.17 -2.55 -12.65
N LYS A 123 -27.49 -3.83 -12.46
CA LYS A 123 -27.73 -4.79 -13.55
C LYS A 123 -28.92 -4.43 -14.48
N GLU A 124 -29.90 -3.70 -13.93
CA GLU A 124 -31.10 -3.25 -14.66
C GLU A 124 -30.93 -1.87 -15.31
N TYR A 125 -29.76 -1.23 -15.10
CA TYR A 125 -29.48 0.09 -15.66
C TYR A 125 -28.90 -0.05 -17.06
N ILE A 126 -29.59 0.53 -18.05
CA ILE A 126 -29.07 0.60 -19.43
C ILE A 126 -27.96 1.65 -19.44
N LEU A 127 -26.74 1.19 -19.61
CA LEU A 127 -25.58 2.07 -19.71
C LEU A 127 -25.65 2.89 -21.00
N LYS A 128 -25.44 4.21 -20.87
CA LYS A 128 -25.30 5.09 -22.03
C LYS A 128 -24.00 4.80 -22.78
N ASP A 129 -23.98 5.06 -24.08
CA ASP A 129 -22.84 4.74 -24.95
C ASP A 129 -21.51 5.29 -24.42
N TYR A 130 -21.47 6.54 -23.94
CA TYR A 130 -20.25 7.14 -23.39
C TYR A 130 -19.77 6.43 -22.11
N VAL A 131 -20.67 5.86 -21.31
CA VAL A 131 -20.29 5.05 -20.14
C VAL A 131 -19.66 3.72 -20.58
N CYS A 132 -20.23 3.10 -21.59
CA CYS A 132 -19.68 1.88 -22.19
C CYS A 132 -18.30 2.13 -22.77
N GLU A 133 -18.11 3.24 -23.49
CA GLU A 133 -16.80 3.63 -24.03
C GLU A 133 -15.78 3.91 -22.93
N PHE A 134 -16.18 4.61 -21.85
CA PHE A 134 -15.32 4.85 -20.73
C PHE A 134 -14.89 3.54 -20.02
N ILE A 135 -15.80 2.59 -19.84
CA ILE A 135 -15.47 1.27 -19.28
C ILE A 135 -14.46 0.54 -20.18
N ARG A 136 -14.69 0.52 -21.50
CA ARG A 136 -13.74 -0.10 -22.45
C ARG A 136 -12.36 0.55 -22.41
N TYR A 137 -12.33 1.88 -22.31
CA TYR A 137 -11.08 2.63 -22.17
C TYR A 137 -10.33 2.24 -20.90
N LEU A 138 -11.02 2.19 -19.75
CA LEU A 138 -10.41 1.74 -18.48
C LEU A 138 -9.88 0.30 -18.59
N GLU A 139 -10.67 -0.61 -19.14
CA GLU A 139 -10.24 -1.99 -19.34
C GLU A 139 -9.01 -2.08 -20.25
N HIS A 140 -8.93 -1.24 -21.28
CA HIS A 140 -7.78 -1.20 -22.17
C HIS A 140 -6.53 -0.66 -21.47
N CYS A 141 -6.66 0.41 -20.68
CA CYS A 141 -5.55 1.04 -19.97
C CYS A 141 -4.98 0.15 -18.85
N TYR A 142 -5.81 -0.70 -18.25
CA TYR A 142 -5.44 -1.49 -17.07
C TYR A 142 -5.48 -3.02 -17.31
N LYS A 143 -5.69 -3.48 -18.53
CA LYS A 143 -5.44 -4.88 -18.92
C LYS A 143 -3.92 -5.09 -18.95
N GLN A 144 -3.42 -5.63 -17.86
CA GLN A 144 -2.16 -6.37 -17.83
C GLN A 144 -2.47 -7.85 -17.73
#